data_18dc6019edb2929c0ce0cdfb773f2477
#
_entry.id   18dc6019edb2929c0ce0cdfb773f2477
#
_cell.length_a   1.000
_cell.length_b   1.000
_cell.length_c   1.000
_cell.angle_alpha   90.00
_cell.angle_beta   90.00
_cell.angle_gamma   90.00
#
_symmetry.space_group_name_H-M   'P 1'
#
loop_
_entity.id
_entity.type
_entity.pdbx_description
1 polymer ?
#
loop_
_entity_poly.entity_id
_entity_poly.type
_entity_poly.pdbx_seq_one_letter_code
_entity_poly.pdbx_strand_id
1 'polypeptide(L)'
;MKEQFTLFKNIWETEKGDVVGITDVIQVITSPAMQRIIAYVRESPEHYKDRKLCLPNITANGIFRERDDGRLLEYSGVTCIDFDHIPANEIAHMKDCLRNWPYTYFLFTSPSAEGLKLFIRHDLGNPGLHDNMYGQLVRTFRDEWGCQYVDKQTKNLSRATFLSYDPDYFWNPKALPWHFEYDPNIHDTARHRSGSMGQTVNRDSPMTPTMIAKNASYQASWADKMLVGYIDKHQWDGFREDYQEGHRNDSILRKAGQLFRCGVHYDVALAKLIHLYSEVFSDIPPEEVESRVHYIYSTAPEGDYGCQRQEWKRKRDDGVAGFLQKGVHRGL
;
A
#
# COMPACT_ATOMS: atom_id res chain seq x y z
N MET A 1 -13.78 16.92 4.37
CA MET A 1 -14.55 16.52 3.16
C MET A 1 -15.34 15.27 3.50
N LYS A 2 -16.56 15.11 3.00
CA LYS A 2 -17.29 13.84 3.14
C LYS A 2 -16.79 12.92 2.03
N GLU A 3 -16.30 11.74 2.39
CA GLU A 3 -15.89 10.74 1.41
C GLU A 3 -17.13 10.15 0.73
N GLN A 4 -17.52 10.75 -0.40
CA GLN A 4 -18.66 10.35 -1.20
C GLN A 4 -18.24 9.98 -2.62
N PHE A 5 -18.92 9.02 -3.19
CA PHE A 5 -18.63 8.39 -4.47
C PHE A 5 -19.89 8.35 -5.34
N THR A 6 -19.72 8.18 -6.64
CA THR A 6 -20.86 7.86 -7.50
C THR A 6 -20.89 6.36 -7.76
N LEU A 7 -22.01 5.72 -7.45
CA LEU A 7 -22.27 4.30 -7.70
C LEU A 7 -23.06 4.14 -8.99
N PHE A 8 -22.55 3.33 -9.92
CA PHE A 8 -23.20 2.92 -11.15
C PHE A 8 -23.54 1.43 -11.10
N LYS A 9 -24.68 1.02 -11.67
CA LYS A 9 -25.15 -0.37 -11.61
C LYS A 9 -24.32 -1.33 -12.45
N ASN A 10 -23.67 -0.83 -13.51
CA ASN A 10 -22.80 -1.59 -14.41
C ASN A 10 -21.89 -0.65 -15.19
N ILE A 11 -21.03 -1.19 -16.07
CA ILE A 11 -20.07 -0.39 -16.82
C ILE A 11 -20.71 0.47 -17.93
N TRP A 12 -21.86 0.09 -18.46
CA TRP A 12 -22.52 0.81 -19.55
C TRP A 12 -23.37 1.99 -19.05
N GLU A 13 -23.76 1.95 -17.77
CA GLU A 13 -24.43 3.06 -17.13
C GLU A 13 -23.37 4.09 -16.72
N THR A 14 -23.32 5.20 -17.42
CA THR A 14 -22.34 6.27 -17.20
C THR A 14 -22.97 7.55 -16.65
N GLU A 15 -24.29 7.65 -16.71
CA GLU A 15 -25.07 8.77 -16.22
C GLU A 15 -25.97 8.35 -15.04
N LYS A 16 -26.42 9.32 -14.23
CA LYS A 16 -27.44 9.11 -13.18
C LYS A 16 -27.04 8.08 -12.11
N GLY A 17 -25.73 8.00 -11.79
CA GLY A 17 -25.28 7.20 -10.67
C GLY A 17 -25.78 7.76 -9.33
N ASP A 18 -25.92 6.89 -8.35
CA ASP A 18 -26.31 7.25 -6.99
C ASP A 18 -25.11 7.78 -6.19
N VAL A 19 -25.33 8.83 -5.39
CA VAL A 19 -24.29 9.32 -4.46
C VAL A 19 -24.31 8.45 -3.21
N VAL A 20 -23.16 7.81 -2.91
CA VAL A 20 -23.02 6.86 -1.80
C VAL A 20 -21.82 7.19 -0.92
N GLY A 21 -21.89 6.82 0.35
CA GLY A 21 -20.75 6.85 1.28
C GLY A 21 -20.10 5.48 1.40
N ILE A 22 -19.01 5.42 2.18
CA ILE A 22 -18.27 4.16 2.41
C ILE A 22 -19.14 3.07 3.08
N THR A 23 -20.07 3.46 3.95
CA THR A 23 -20.99 2.53 4.62
C THR A 23 -21.92 1.84 3.65
N ASP A 24 -22.39 2.55 2.62
CA ASP A 24 -23.23 2.00 1.57
C ASP A 24 -22.43 1.01 0.70
N VAL A 25 -21.19 1.36 0.38
CA VAL A 25 -20.27 0.46 -0.33
C VAL A 25 -20.03 -0.83 0.47
N ILE A 26 -19.81 -0.72 1.79
CA ILE A 26 -19.68 -1.88 2.68
C ILE A 26 -20.94 -2.76 2.65
N GLN A 27 -22.13 -2.17 2.74
CA GLN A 27 -23.38 -2.92 2.64
C GLN A 27 -23.49 -3.68 1.30
N VAL A 28 -23.10 -3.06 0.20
CA VAL A 28 -23.10 -3.72 -1.12
C VAL A 28 -22.15 -4.91 -1.15
N ILE A 29 -20.87 -4.72 -0.75
CA ILE A 29 -19.85 -5.78 -0.87
C ILE A 29 -20.01 -6.93 0.13
N THR A 30 -20.82 -6.75 1.16
CA THR A 30 -21.15 -7.81 2.14
C THR A 30 -22.52 -8.46 1.91
N SER A 31 -23.27 -7.98 0.93
CA SER A 31 -24.63 -8.43 0.70
C SER A 31 -24.70 -9.83 0.10
N PRO A 32 -25.75 -10.63 0.44
CA PRO A 32 -26.01 -11.92 -0.20
C PRO A 32 -26.26 -11.79 -1.72
N ALA A 33 -26.76 -10.64 -2.18
CA ALA A 33 -26.94 -10.38 -3.61
C ALA A 33 -25.59 -10.29 -4.32
N MET A 34 -24.64 -9.55 -3.76
CA MET A 34 -23.28 -9.44 -4.30
C MET A 34 -22.56 -10.78 -4.29
N GLN A 35 -22.74 -11.58 -3.23
CA GLN A 35 -22.18 -12.95 -3.15
C GLN A 35 -22.59 -13.80 -4.35
N ARG A 36 -23.91 -13.82 -4.68
CA ARG A 36 -24.44 -14.57 -5.82
C ARG A 36 -23.91 -14.05 -7.16
N ILE A 37 -23.84 -12.73 -7.33
CA ILE A 37 -23.36 -12.12 -8.57
C ILE A 37 -21.85 -12.43 -8.76
N ILE A 38 -21.06 -12.34 -7.73
CA ILE A 38 -19.61 -12.66 -7.80
C ILE A 38 -19.38 -14.15 -8.05
N ALA A 39 -20.17 -15.03 -7.44
CA ALA A 39 -20.12 -16.46 -7.75
C ALA A 39 -20.38 -16.71 -9.25
N TYR A 40 -21.41 -16.10 -9.82
CA TYR A 40 -21.72 -16.19 -11.25
C TYR A 40 -20.58 -15.62 -12.13
N VAL A 41 -19.98 -14.49 -11.74
CA VAL A 41 -18.87 -13.87 -12.49
C VAL A 41 -17.66 -14.81 -12.53
N ARG A 42 -17.37 -15.50 -11.43
CA ARG A 42 -16.20 -16.40 -11.28
C ARG A 42 -16.43 -17.82 -11.83
N GLU A 43 -17.67 -18.20 -12.11
CA GLU A 43 -18.03 -19.55 -12.56
C GLU A 43 -17.34 -19.96 -13.87
N SER A 44 -17.12 -19.02 -14.80
CA SER A 44 -16.52 -19.29 -16.11
C SER A 44 -15.36 -18.33 -16.39
N PRO A 45 -14.13 -18.80 -16.32
CA PRO A 45 -12.95 -17.98 -16.60
C PRO A 45 -12.94 -17.36 -17.99
N GLU A 46 -13.42 -18.08 -18.99
CA GLU A 46 -13.54 -17.60 -20.38
C GLU A 46 -14.51 -16.43 -20.55
N HIS A 47 -15.60 -16.37 -19.74
CA HIS A 47 -16.60 -15.31 -19.77
C HIS A 47 -16.39 -14.27 -18.66
N TYR A 48 -15.35 -14.40 -17.86
CA TYR A 48 -15.10 -13.52 -16.72
C TYR A 48 -15.08 -12.03 -17.12
N LYS A 49 -14.39 -11.69 -18.20
CA LYS A 49 -14.27 -10.29 -18.64
C LYS A 49 -15.62 -9.67 -18.98
N ASP A 50 -16.47 -10.40 -19.67
CA ASP A 50 -17.80 -9.92 -20.07
C ASP A 50 -18.75 -9.85 -18.88
N ARG A 51 -18.78 -10.89 -18.05
CA ARG A 51 -19.63 -10.94 -16.84
C ARG A 51 -19.25 -9.87 -15.83
N LYS A 52 -17.94 -9.54 -15.69
CA LYS A 52 -17.45 -8.46 -14.83
C LYS A 52 -18.06 -7.10 -15.19
N LEU A 53 -18.34 -6.84 -16.46
CA LEU A 53 -18.90 -5.57 -16.92
C LEU A 53 -20.30 -5.30 -16.37
N CYS A 54 -21.04 -6.35 -15.94
CA CYS A 54 -22.34 -6.24 -15.30
C CYS A 54 -22.27 -5.85 -13.82
N LEU A 55 -21.08 -5.84 -13.20
CA LEU A 55 -20.93 -5.52 -11.79
C LEU A 55 -21.16 -4.04 -11.50
N PRO A 56 -21.75 -3.72 -10.34
CA PRO A 56 -21.76 -2.36 -9.85
C PRO A 56 -20.34 -1.86 -9.64
N ASN A 57 -20.16 -0.58 -9.91
CA ASN A 57 -18.86 0.07 -9.79
C ASN A 57 -19.03 1.48 -9.23
N ILE A 58 -17.97 1.98 -8.58
CA ILE A 58 -17.93 3.34 -8.06
C ILE A 58 -16.80 4.14 -8.69
N THR A 59 -16.95 5.46 -8.71
CA THR A 59 -15.87 6.40 -8.96
C THR A 59 -15.26 6.82 -7.63
N ALA A 60 -14.16 6.21 -7.20
CA ALA A 60 -13.55 6.43 -5.89
C ALA A 60 -13.12 7.88 -5.67
N ASN A 61 -12.72 8.58 -6.74
CA ASN A 61 -12.16 9.92 -6.65
C ASN A 61 -13.21 11.02 -6.44
N GLY A 62 -14.51 10.72 -6.52
CA GLY A 62 -15.51 11.76 -6.27
C GLY A 62 -16.89 11.48 -6.79
N ILE A 63 -17.71 12.54 -6.74
CA ILE A 63 -19.06 12.59 -7.28
C ILE A 63 -18.99 13.10 -8.72
N PHE A 64 -19.58 12.36 -9.65
CA PHE A 64 -19.60 12.68 -11.06
C PHE A 64 -21.04 12.79 -11.57
N ARG A 65 -21.31 13.77 -12.43
CA ARG A 65 -22.59 13.85 -13.17
C ARG A 65 -22.69 12.71 -14.19
N GLU A 66 -21.59 12.40 -14.81
CA GLU A 66 -21.38 11.37 -15.79
C GLU A 66 -19.98 10.78 -15.55
N ARG A 67 -19.76 9.50 -15.80
CA ARG A 67 -18.47 8.85 -15.61
C ARG A 67 -17.46 9.26 -16.69
N ASP A 68 -17.07 10.52 -16.63
CA ASP A 68 -16.11 11.21 -17.49
C ASP A 68 -15.30 12.18 -16.64
N ASP A 69 -13.97 12.29 -16.89
CA ASP A 69 -13.05 13.11 -16.08
C ASP A 69 -13.45 14.60 -16.05
N GLY A 70 -14.02 15.11 -17.15
CA GLY A 70 -14.50 16.50 -17.26
C GLY A 70 -15.86 16.74 -16.57
N ARG A 71 -16.47 15.72 -15.99
CA ARG A 71 -17.80 15.79 -15.36
C ARG A 71 -17.77 15.60 -13.83
N LEU A 72 -16.60 15.77 -13.23
CA LEU A 72 -16.43 15.80 -11.78
C LEU A 72 -17.25 16.95 -11.17
N LEU A 73 -18.06 16.65 -10.17
CA LEU A 73 -18.83 17.62 -9.39
C LEU A 73 -18.19 17.93 -8.06
N GLU A 74 -17.70 16.90 -7.35
CA GLU A 74 -17.05 17.03 -6.06
C GLU A 74 -15.92 16.00 -5.94
N TYR A 75 -14.75 16.45 -5.52
CA TYR A 75 -13.57 15.59 -5.30
C TYR A 75 -13.63 14.98 -3.91
N SER A 76 -13.50 13.66 -3.79
CA SER A 76 -13.73 12.93 -2.54
C SER A 76 -12.59 13.08 -1.50
N GLY A 77 -11.37 13.39 -1.94
CA GLY A 77 -10.18 13.25 -1.11
C GLY A 77 -9.78 11.80 -0.83
N VAL A 78 -10.27 10.86 -1.68
CA VAL A 78 -9.94 9.44 -1.63
C VAL A 78 -9.53 8.99 -3.02
N THR A 79 -8.55 8.11 -3.12
CA THR A 79 -8.20 7.42 -4.36
C THR A 79 -8.14 5.92 -4.16
N CYS A 80 -8.35 5.15 -5.24
CA CYS A 80 -8.24 3.69 -5.22
C CYS A 80 -7.01 3.25 -6.01
N ILE A 81 -6.16 2.46 -5.37
CA ILE A 81 -5.04 1.76 -6.00
C ILE A 81 -5.46 0.31 -6.23
N ASP A 82 -5.31 -0.14 -7.47
CA ASP A 82 -5.59 -1.52 -7.87
C ASP A 82 -4.29 -2.34 -7.85
N PHE A 83 -4.36 -3.52 -7.20
CA PHE A 83 -3.34 -4.54 -7.29
C PHE A 83 -3.95 -5.73 -8.02
N ASP A 84 -3.34 -6.15 -9.12
CA ASP A 84 -3.85 -7.20 -10.00
C ASP A 84 -2.82 -8.35 -10.16
N HIS A 85 -3.31 -9.53 -10.50
CA HIS A 85 -2.50 -10.73 -10.76
C HIS A 85 -1.63 -11.17 -9.57
N ILE A 86 -2.17 -11.04 -8.36
CA ILE A 86 -1.52 -11.53 -7.14
C ILE A 86 -1.68 -13.05 -7.08
N PRO A 87 -0.58 -13.84 -6.92
CA PRO A 87 -0.68 -15.27 -6.73
C PRO A 87 -1.58 -15.65 -5.57
N ALA A 88 -2.35 -16.74 -5.71
CA ALA A 88 -3.33 -17.14 -4.69
C ALA A 88 -2.72 -17.38 -3.30
N ASN A 89 -1.48 -17.86 -3.24
CA ASN A 89 -0.74 -18.06 -1.99
C ASN A 89 -0.21 -16.76 -1.36
N GLU A 90 -0.20 -15.63 -2.09
CA GLU A 90 0.30 -14.35 -1.60
C GLU A 90 -0.80 -13.36 -1.22
N ILE A 91 -2.03 -13.53 -1.76
CA ILE A 91 -3.09 -12.54 -1.61
C ILE A 91 -3.50 -12.30 -0.16
N ALA A 92 -3.60 -13.35 0.65
CA ALA A 92 -3.94 -13.23 2.07
C ALA A 92 -2.85 -12.46 2.85
N HIS A 93 -1.59 -12.79 2.59
CA HIS A 93 -0.46 -12.12 3.19
C HIS A 93 -0.40 -10.64 2.77
N MET A 94 -0.58 -10.36 1.47
CA MET A 94 -0.63 -8.98 0.97
C MET A 94 -1.77 -8.18 1.59
N LYS A 95 -2.94 -8.77 1.69
CA LYS A 95 -4.09 -8.13 2.34
C LYS A 95 -3.80 -7.78 3.80
N ASP A 96 -3.18 -8.68 4.55
CA ASP A 96 -2.78 -8.44 5.94
C ASP A 96 -1.73 -7.32 6.06
N CYS A 97 -0.79 -7.26 5.16
CA CYS A 97 0.20 -6.18 5.17
C CYS A 97 -0.42 -4.82 4.87
N LEU A 98 -1.28 -4.75 3.85
CA LEU A 98 -2.00 -3.53 3.52
C LEU A 98 -2.94 -3.09 4.65
N ARG A 99 -3.58 -4.01 5.39
CA ARG A 99 -4.36 -3.69 6.60
C ARG A 99 -3.53 -2.98 7.67
N ASN A 100 -2.26 -3.29 7.77
CA ASN A 100 -1.35 -2.69 8.76
C ASN A 100 -0.73 -1.37 8.29
N TRP A 101 -0.93 -0.97 7.03
CA TRP A 101 -0.44 0.30 6.52
C TRP A 101 -1.33 1.45 7.00
N PRO A 102 -0.79 2.48 7.65
CA PRO A 102 -1.59 3.51 8.34
C PRO A 102 -2.44 4.38 7.40
N TYR A 103 -2.11 4.42 6.11
CA TYR A 103 -2.88 5.13 5.09
C TYR A 103 -4.02 4.31 4.50
N THR A 104 -4.14 3.01 4.87
CA THR A 104 -5.22 2.17 4.40
C THR A 104 -6.54 2.62 5.02
N TYR A 105 -7.36 3.29 4.21
CA TYR A 105 -8.69 3.71 4.59
C TYR A 105 -9.71 2.59 4.42
N PHE A 106 -9.71 1.95 3.23
CA PHE A 106 -10.60 0.84 2.93
C PHE A 106 -9.90 -0.15 2.01
N LEU A 107 -10.13 -1.45 2.20
CA LEU A 107 -9.46 -2.50 1.46
C LEU A 107 -10.39 -3.69 1.27
N PHE A 108 -10.51 -4.17 0.04
CA PHE A 108 -11.26 -5.39 -0.26
C PHE A 108 -10.66 -6.15 -1.45
N THR A 109 -11.03 -7.44 -1.55
CA THR A 109 -10.58 -8.34 -2.61
C THR A 109 -11.32 -8.06 -3.91
N SER A 110 -10.60 -8.00 -5.03
CA SER A 110 -11.16 -7.71 -6.36
C SER A 110 -12.16 -8.80 -6.86
N PRO A 111 -12.97 -8.49 -7.87
CA PRO A 111 -13.91 -9.49 -8.44
C PRO A 111 -13.27 -10.78 -8.90
N SER A 112 -12.02 -10.78 -9.40
CA SER A 112 -11.30 -11.99 -9.82
C SER A 112 -10.84 -12.88 -8.66
N ALA A 113 -10.81 -12.36 -7.43
CA ALA A 113 -10.09 -12.94 -6.28
C ALA A 113 -8.55 -12.99 -6.42
N GLU A 114 -8.01 -12.45 -7.50
CA GLU A 114 -6.57 -12.39 -7.79
C GLU A 114 -6.01 -10.96 -7.63
N GLY A 115 -6.72 -10.10 -6.91
CA GLY A 115 -6.30 -8.73 -6.71
C GLY A 115 -6.93 -8.09 -5.48
N LEU A 116 -6.44 -6.90 -5.15
CA LEU A 116 -6.89 -6.10 -4.02
C LEU A 116 -7.19 -4.68 -4.49
N LYS A 117 -8.18 -4.05 -3.86
CA LYS A 117 -8.54 -2.65 -4.07
C LYS A 117 -8.32 -1.88 -2.79
N LEU A 118 -7.33 -1.00 -2.82
CA LEU A 118 -6.89 -0.20 -1.69
C LEU A 118 -7.33 1.25 -1.86
N PHE A 119 -8.13 1.73 -0.92
CA PHE A 119 -8.55 3.12 -0.86
C PHE A 119 -7.69 3.88 0.13
N ILE A 120 -7.21 5.04 -0.28
CA ILE A 120 -6.29 5.90 0.46
C ILE A 120 -6.91 7.29 0.53
N ARG A 121 -6.97 7.88 1.72
CA ARG A 121 -7.27 9.31 1.88
C ARG A 121 -6.05 10.14 1.49
N HIS A 122 -6.30 11.34 0.97
CA HIS A 122 -5.26 12.30 0.65
C HIS A 122 -5.71 13.74 0.89
N ASP A 123 -4.76 14.64 1.04
CA ASP A 123 -4.99 16.07 1.26
C ASP A 123 -4.93 16.92 -0.02
N LEU A 124 -4.83 16.29 -1.19
CA LEU A 124 -4.85 16.99 -2.48
C LEU A 124 -6.18 17.71 -2.68
N GLY A 125 -6.15 19.02 -2.71
CA GLY A 125 -7.34 19.87 -2.94
C GLY A 125 -7.64 20.15 -4.40
N ASN A 126 -6.66 19.97 -5.31
CA ASN A 126 -6.80 20.25 -6.74
C ASN A 126 -6.85 18.97 -7.58
N PRO A 127 -8.01 18.56 -8.11
CA PRO A 127 -8.12 17.35 -8.92
C PRO A 127 -7.27 17.39 -10.21
N GLY A 128 -6.87 18.57 -10.71
CA GLY A 128 -5.96 18.70 -11.84
C GLY A 128 -4.54 18.17 -11.59
N LEU A 129 -4.18 17.89 -10.34
CA LEU A 129 -2.91 17.29 -9.94
C LEU A 129 -3.05 15.80 -9.54
N HIS A 130 -4.23 15.20 -9.77
CA HIS A 130 -4.50 13.82 -9.40
C HIS A 130 -3.51 12.82 -10.02
N ASP A 131 -3.17 12.99 -11.30
CA ASP A 131 -2.21 12.13 -12.00
C ASP A 131 -0.84 12.14 -11.32
N ASN A 132 -0.40 13.28 -10.82
CA ASN A 132 0.88 13.42 -10.11
C ASN A 132 0.83 12.69 -8.77
N MET A 133 -0.23 12.90 -7.98
CA MET A 133 -0.43 12.18 -6.71
C MET A 133 -0.54 10.66 -6.92
N TYR A 134 -1.33 10.23 -7.89
CA TYR A 134 -1.47 8.82 -8.22
C TYR A 134 -0.12 8.20 -8.63
N GLY A 135 0.66 8.92 -9.45
CA GLY A 135 2.00 8.52 -9.84
C GLY A 135 2.96 8.36 -8.65
N GLN A 136 2.87 9.23 -7.61
CA GLN A 136 3.65 9.09 -6.38
C GLN A 136 3.28 7.80 -5.63
N LEU A 137 1.98 7.52 -5.46
CA LEU A 137 1.52 6.29 -4.82
C LEU A 137 1.99 5.05 -5.58
N VAL A 138 1.87 5.04 -6.92
CA VAL A 138 2.37 3.93 -7.75
C VAL A 138 3.88 3.76 -7.61
N ARG A 139 4.65 4.85 -7.60
CA ARG A 139 6.11 4.81 -7.38
C ARG A 139 6.44 4.23 -6.01
N THR A 140 5.76 4.67 -4.97
CA THR A 140 5.96 4.15 -3.61
C THR A 140 5.72 2.64 -3.56
N PHE A 141 4.60 2.15 -4.07
CA PHE A 141 4.32 0.71 -4.07
C PHE A 141 5.29 -0.08 -4.93
N ARG A 142 5.60 0.41 -6.12
CA ARG A 142 6.35 -0.35 -7.12
C ARG A 142 7.85 -0.20 -6.98
N ASP A 143 8.34 1.04 -6.91
CA ASP A 143 9.77 1.33 -7.04
C ASP A 143 10.45 1.33 -5.65
N GLU A 144 9.78 1.88 -4.62
CA GLU A 144 10.32 1.89 -3.26
C GLU A 144 10.09 0.55 -2.55
N TRP A 145 8.91 -0.07 -2.70
CA TRP A 145 8.55 -1.31 -2.01
C TRP A 145 8.64 -2.57 -2.87
N GLY A 146 8.93 -2.41 -4.17
CA GLY A 146 9.12 -3.52 -5.11
C GLY A 146 7.85 -4.34 -5.37
N CYS A 147 6.66 -3.75 -5.17
CA CYS A 147 5.40 -4.41 -5.45
C CYS A 147 5.13 -4.42 -6.96
N GLN A 148 5.24 -5.59 -7.60
CA GLN A 148 5.01 -5.74 -9.04
C GLN A 148 3.54 -5.77 -9.45
N TYR A 149 2.62 -5.93 -8.47
CA TYR A 149 1.18 -6.13 -8.70
C TYR A 149 0.39 -4.84 -8.87
N VAL A 150 0.97 -3.66 -8.60
CA VAL A 150 0.28 -2.38 -8.70
C VAL A 150 -0.04 -2.02 -10.16
N ASP A 151 -1.31 -1.75 -10.47
CA ASP A 151 -1.74 -1.28 -11.79
C ASP A 151 -1.44 0.22 -11.95
N LYS A 152 -0.67 0.55 -12.99
CA LYS A 152 -0.26 1.92 -13.33
C LYS A 152 -1.28 2.67 -14.18
N GLN A 153 -2.25 1.96 -14.75
CA GLN A 153 -3.15 2.51 -15.77
C GLN A 153 -4.43 3.10 -15.16
N THR A 154 -4.67 2.90 -13.86
CA THR A 154 -5.93 3.28 -13.20
C THR A 154 -5.95 4.72 -12.67
N LYS A 155 -5.20 5.63 -13.27
CA LYS A 155 -4.96 6.99 -12.79
C LYS A 155 -6.08 8.00 -13.07
N ASN A 156 -6.95 7.75 -14.02
CA ASN A 156 -7.99 8.71 -14.42
C ASN A 156 -9.04 8.92 -13.33
N LEU A 157 -9.52 10.16 -13.18
CA LEU A 157 -10.44 10.57 -12.12
C LEU A 157 -11.75 9.78 -12.12
N SER A 158 -12.35 9.57 -13.29
CA SER A 158 -13.62 8.85 -13.46
C SER A 158 -13.49 7.34 -13.53
N ARG A 159 -12.33 6.79 -13.10
CA ARG A 159 -12.06 5.33 -13.15
C ARG A 159 -13.15 4.55 -12.44
N ALA A 160 -13.72 3.57 -13.18
CA ALA A 160 -14.66 2.61 -12.60
C ALA A 160 -13.94 1.61 -11.70
N THR A 161 -14.22 1.64 -10.41
CA THR A 161 -13.78 0.64 -9.45
C THR A 161 -14.90 -0.37 -9.24
N PHE A 162 -14.79 -1.55 -9.87
CA PHE A 162 -15.78 -2.62 -9.72
C PHE A 162 -15.85 -3.12 -8.29
N LEU A 163 -17.07 -3.23 -7.75
CA LEU A 163 -17.31 -3.80 -6.44
C LEU A 163 -17.28 -5.34 -6.51
N SER A 164 -16.95 -5.97 -5.39
CA SER A 164 -16.83 -7.40 -5.23
C SER A 164 -17.58 -7.87 -4.00
N TYR A 165 -17.74 -9.17 -3.82
CA TYR A 165 -18.15 -9.73 -2.53
C TYR A 165 -16.89 -10.01 -1.70
N ASP A 166 -16.80 -9.33 -0.55
CA ASP A 166 -15.71 -9.55 0.40
C ASP A 166 -16.20 -9.31 1.85
N PRO A 167 -16.63 -10.33 2.57
CA PRO A 167 -17.03 -10.19 3.97
C PRO A 167 -15.83 -9.93 4.89
N ASP A 168 -14.61 -10.20 4.41
CA ASP A 168 -13.34 -9.96 5.09
C ASP A 168 -12.69 -8.64 4.63
N TYR A 169 -13.49 -7.63 4.29
CA TYR A 169 -13.00 -6.29 4.00
C TYR A 169 -12.31 -5.65 5.20
N PHE A 170 -11.56 -4.61 4.98
CA PHE A 170 -10.99 -3.79 6.04
C PHE A 170 -11.41 -2.33 5.88
N TRP A 171 -11.81 -1.70 6.97
CA TRP A 171 -12.14 -0.28 7.01
C TRP A 171 -11.53 0.38 8.24
N ASN A 172 -10.78 1.46 8.02
CA ASN A 172 -10.17 2.26 9.07
C ASN A 172 -10.59 3.73 8.95
N PRO A 173 -11.63 4.18 9.66
CA PRO A 173 -12.08 5.57 9.64
C PRO A 173 -11.04 6.55 10.20
N LYS A 174 -9.97 6.07 10.84
CA LYS A 174 -8.87 6.86 11.39
C LYS A 174 -7.60 6.75 10.53
N ALA A 175 -7.70 6.25 9.30
CA ALA A 175 -6.54 6.19 8.39
C ALA A 175 -5.92 7.59 8.24
N LEU A 176 -4.61 7.65 8.25
CA LEU A 176 -3.89 8.90 7.98
C LEU A 176 -4.11 9.30 6.52
N PRO A 177 -4.32 10.59 6.22
CA PRO A 177 -4.31 11.05 4.84
C PRO A 177 -2.89 11.01 4.28
N TRP A 178 -2.77 10.61 3.02
CA TRP A 178 -1.53 10.75 2.27
C TRP A 178 -1.28 12.24 2.03
N HIS A 179 -0.14 12.74 2.48
CA HIS A 179 0.26 14.12 2.25
C HIS A 179 0.78 14.28 0.82
N PHE A 180 0.18 15.20 0.06
CA PHE A 180 0.58 15.48 -1.31
C PHE A 180 1.52 16.68 -1.39
N GLU A 181 2.69 16.45 -1.99
CA GLU A 181 3.60 17.48 -2.49
C GLU A 181 3.84 17.24 -3.98
N TYR A 182 3.80 18.29 -4.78
CA TYR A 182 3.99 18.14 -6.23
C TYR A 182 5.40 17.65 -6.57
N ASP A 183 5.50 16.54 -7.32
CA ASP A 183 6.76 16.00 -7.81
C ASP A 183 6.88 16.23 -9.33
N PRO A 184 7.78 17.13 -9.80
CA PRO A 184 7.95 17.41 -11.22
C PRO A 184 8.46 16.19 -12.02
N ASN A 185 9.04 15.20 -11.38
CA ASN A 185 9.60 14.01 -12.04
C ASN A 185 8.56 12.94 -12.36
N ILE A 186 7.34 13.04 -11.83
CA ILE A 186 6.28 12.04 -12.07
C ILE A 186 5.79 12.05 -13.52
N HIS A 187 5.83 13.20 -14.21
CA HIS A 187 5.41 13.30 -15.62
C HIS A 187 6.40 12.68 -16.61
N ASP A 188 7.67 12.47 -16.24
CA ASP A 188 8.70 11.92 -17.11
C ASP A 188 8.68 10.38 -17.23
N THR A 189 7.95 9.68 -16.38
CA THR A 189 7.89 8.20 -16.42
C THR A 189 7.25 7.65 -17.71
N ALA A 190 6.51 8.47 -18.45
CA ALA A 190 5.95 8.10 -19.77
C ALA A 190 6.94 8.29 -20.93
N ARG A 191 7.99 9.13 -20.79
CA ARG A 191 8.93 9.47 -21.86
C ARG A 191 10.21 8.63 -21.89
N HIS A 192 10.58 7.94 -20.82
CA HIS A 192 11.81 7.14 -20.73
C HIS A 192 11.66 5.70 -21.25
N ARG A 193 10.81 5.44 -22.24
CA ARG A 193 10.76 4.15 -22.95
C ARG A 193 11.65 4.07 -24.20
N SER A 194 12.54 5.02 -24.41
CA SER A 194 13.53 4.92 -25.50
C SER A 194 14.93 5.11 -24.94
N GLY A 195 15.63 4.00 -24.75
CA GLY A 195 17.09 3.94 -24.65
C GLY A 195 17.67 3.84 -23.25
N SER A 196 17.62 2.67 -22.66
CA SER A 196 18.68 2.22 -21.76
C SER A 196 19.04 0.80 -22.19
N MET A 197 20.08 0.70 -23.03
CA MET A 197 20.81 -0.53 -23.25
C MET A 197 21.34 -1.05 -21.93
N GLY A 198 21.04 -2.32 -21.64
CA GLY A 198 21.51 -3.00 -20.46
C GLY A 198 23.03 -2.97 -20.38
N GLN A 199 23.55 -2.45 -19.27
CA GLN A 199 24.90 -2.79 -18.86
C GLN A 199 24.88 -4.26 -18.43
N THR A 200 25.54 -5.09 -19.21
CA THR A 200 25.88 -6.46 -18.85
C THR A 200 26.80 -6.42 -17.65
N VAL A 201 26.27 -6.75 -16.49
CA VAL A 201 27.05 -6.92 -15.26
C VAL A 201 27.92 -8.17 -15.47
N ASN A 202 29.22 -7.99 -15.43
CA ASN A 202 30.20 -9.08 -15.52
C ASN A 202 30.02 -9.99 -14.28
N ARG A 203 29.63 -11.26 -14.50
CA ARG A 203 29.22 -12.20 -13.43
C ARG A 203 30.38 -12.78 -12.61
N ASP A 204 31.63 -12.41 -12.89
CA ASP A 204 32.81 -13.04 -12.31
C ASP A 204 33.55 -12.22 -11.23
N SER A 205 32.99 -11.09 -10.79
CA SER A 205 33.56 -10.34 -9.68
C SER A 205 32.99 -10.84 -8.35
N PRO A 206 33.82 -11.03 -7.29
CA PRO A 206 33.32 -11.42 -5.98
C PRO A 206 32.32 -10.35 -5.46
N MET A 207 31.15 -10.81 -5.01
CA MET A 207 30.14 -9.92 -4.48
C MET A 207 30.60 -9.32 -3.17
N THR A 208 30.53 -7.98 -3.08
CA THR A 208 30.77 -7.28 -1.82
C THR A 208 29.59 -7.46 -0.85
N PRO A 209 29.76 -7.29 0.47
CA PRO A 209 28.66 -7.33 1.44
C PRO A 209 27.49 -6.41 1.04
N THR A 210 27.77 -5.24 0.51
CA THR A 210 26.77 -4.30 -0.02
C THR A 210 25.98 -4.90 -1.19
N MET A 211 26.64 -5.64 -2.09
CA MET A 211 25.96 -6.32 -3.22
C MET A 211 25.13 -7.49 -2.74
N ILE A 212 25.59 -8.23 -1.74
CA ILE A 212 24.85 -9.31 -1.11
C ILE A 212 23.58 -8.76 -0.44
N ALA A 213 23.70 -7.67 0.31
CA ALA A 213 22.58 -6.99 0.96
C ALA A 213 21.57 -6.44 -0.05
N LYS A 214 22.02 -5.87 -1.19
CA LYS A 214 21.15 -5.42 -2.28
C LYS A 214 20.40 -6.57 -2.94
N ASN A 215 21.04 -7.72 -3.15
CA ASN A 215 20.39 -8.91 -3.70
C ASN A 215 19.37 -9.50 -2.71
N ALA A 216 19.70 -9.58 -1.44
CA ALA A 216 18.77 -10.01 -0.38
C ALA A 216 17.56 -9.08 -0.29
N SER A 217 17.78 -7.75 -0.34
CA SER A 217 16.72 -6.75 -0.40
C SER A 217 15.81 -6.91 -1.63
N TYR A 218 16.36 -7.33 -2.77
CA TYR A 218 15.59 -7.54 -3.98
C TYR A 218 14.69 -8.80 -3.89
N GLN A 219 15.14 -9.83 -3.17
CA GLN A 219 14.37 -11.06 -2.92
C GLN A 219 13.43 -10.96 -1.71
N ALA A 220 13.55 -9.92 -0.92
CA ALA A 220 12.77 -9.70 0.27
C ALA A 220 11.28 -9.51 -0.06
N SER A 221 10.43 -10.00 0.82
CA SER A 221 9.00 -9.83 0.67
C SER A 221 8.67 -8.33 0.58
N TRP A 222 7.80 -7.95 -0.36
CA TRP A 222 7.31 -6.57 -0.49
C TRP A 222 6.71 -6.04 0.83
N ALA A 223 6.18 -6.94 1.67
CA ALA A 223 5.62 -6.64 2.98
C ALA A 223 6.64 -6.06 3.96
N ASP A 224 7.84 -6.65 3.98
CA ASP A 224 8.92 -6.14 4.84
C ASP A 224 9.44 -4.80 4.31
N LYS A 225 9.50 -4.62 3.00
CA LYS A 225 9.88 -3.33 2.38
C LYS A 225 8.89 -2.23 2.70
N MET A 226 7.57 -2.51 2.66
CA MET A 226 6.53 -1.59 3.11
C MET A 226 6.72 -1.16 4.56
N LEU A 227 6.94 -2.14 5.43
CA LEU A 227 7.07 -1.92 6.86
C LEU A 227 8.33 -1.08 7.16
N VAL A 228 9.43 -1.38 6.49
CA VAL A 228 10.69 -0.60 6.60
C VAL A 228 10.48 0.82 6.10
N GLY A 229 9.85 1.03 4.96
CA GLY A 229 9.54 2.36 4.42
C GLY A 229 8.66 3.18 5.36
N TYR A 230 7.67 2.54 6.00
CA TYR A 230 6.85 3.19 7.02
C TYR A 230 7.65 3.61 8.26
N ILE A 231 8.49 2.71 8.80
CA ILE A 231 9.33 2.99 9.96
C ILE A 231 10.31 4.11 9.63
N ASP A 232 10.94 4.09 8.46
CA ASP A 232 11.85 5.11 7.98
C ASP A 232 11.18 6.49 7.96
N LYS A 233 10.03 6.59 7.33
CA LYS A 233 9.32 7.86 7.15
C LYS A 233 8.75 8.43 8.45
N HIS A 234 8.24 7.59 9.36
CA HIS A 234 7.45 8.06 10.50
C HIS A 234 8.12 7.93 11.86
N GLN A 235 9.18 7.14 11.96
CA GLN A 235 9.85 6.88 13.23
C GLN A 235 11.33 7.28 13.22
N TRP A 236 11.91 7.52 12.04
CA TRP A 236 13.30 7.88 11.87
C TRP A 236 13.54 9.31 11.36
N ASP A 237 12.47 10.10 11.12
CA ASP A 237 12.58 11.48 10.63
C ASP A 237 13.41 12.40 11.55
N GLY A 238 13.36 12.20 12.88
CA GLY A 238 14.21 12.90 13.85
C GLY A 238 15.63 12.36 13.97
N PHE A 239 15.99 11.34 13.20
CA PHE A 239 17.22 10.59 13.37
C PHE A 239 18.50 11.31 12.88
N ARG A 240 18.39 12.23 11.95
CA ARG A 240 19.52 13.03 11.49
C ARG A 240 20.09 13.91 12.58
N GLU A 241 19.28 14.27 13.58
CA GLU A 241 19.69 15.06 14.74
C GLU A 241 20.40 14.23 15.81
N ASP A 242 20.08 12.92 15.93
CA ASP A 242 20.69 11.99 16.89
C ASP A 242 22.00 11.35 16.40
N TYR A 243 22.40 11.62 15.15
CA TYR A 243 23.61 11.03 14.55
C TYR A 243 24.86 11.81 14.94
N GLN A 244 25.31 11.59 16.16
CA GLN A 244 26.57 12.17 16.68
C GLN A 244 27.71 11.17 16.64
N GLU A 245 28.91 11.67 16.36
CA GLU A 245 30.13 10.88 16.44
C GLU A 245 30.30 10.28 17.84
N GLY A 246 30.55 8.97 17.93
CA GLY A 246 30.62 8.22 19.19
C GLY A 246 29.35 7.42 19.56
N HIS A 247 28.16 7.76 19.01
CA HIS A 247 26.88 7.06 19.30
C HIS A 247 26.37 6.17 18.14
N ARG A 248 27.18 6.01 17.10
CA ARG A 248 26.82 5.31 15.85
C ARG A 248 26.41 3.85 16.08
N ASN A 249 27.20 3.14 16.89
CA ASN A 249 26.95 1.73 17.21
C ASN A 249 25.62 1.53 17.94
N ASP A 250 25.34 2.38 18.92
CA ASP A 250 24.09 2.33 19.68
C ASP A 250 22.88 2.64 18.78
N SER A 251 23.08 3.51 17.80
CA SER A 251 22.07 3.86 16.83
C SER A 251 21.72 2.68 15.90
N ILE A 252 22.73 1.96 15.38
CA ILE A 252 22.51 0.75 14.58
C ILE A 252 21.78 -0.31 15.40
N LEU A 253 22.22 -0.57 16.64
CA LEU A 253 21.60 -1.56 17.52
C LEU A 253 20.14 -1.22 17.85
N ARG A 254 19.84 0.06 18.16
CA ARG A 254 18.46 0.51 18.41
C ARG A 254 17.56 0.30 17.21
N LYS A 255 18.04 0.65 16.00
CA LYS A 255 17.25 0.50 14.77
C LYS A 255 17.09 -0.96 14.37
N ALA A 256 18.14 -1.77 14.48
CA ALA A 256 18.05 -3.21 14.27
C ALA A 256 17.03 -3.85 15.24
N GLY A 257 17.08 -3.47 16.53
CA GLY A 257 16.12 -3.92 17.53
C GLY A 257 14.68 -3.45 17.23
N GLN A 258 14.51 -2.26 16.69
CA GLN A 258 13.19 -1.78 16.27
C GLN A 258 12.66 -2.59 15.08
N LEU A 259 13.46 -2.81 14.04
CA LEU A 259 13.08 -3.62 12.89
C LEU A 259 12.75 -5.06 13.30
N PHE A 260 13.54 -5.64 14.21
CA PHE A 260 13.28 -6.96 14.79
C PHE A 260 11.91 -7.02 15.51
N ARG A 261 11.63 -6.06 16.40
CA ARG A 261 10.34 -5.99 17.11
C ARG A 261 9.16 -5.70 16.19
N CYS A 262 9.40 -5.08 15.03
CA CYS A 262 8.39 -4.92 13.99
C CYS A 262 8.21 -6.16 13.12
N GLY A 263 9.02 -7.20 13.28
CA GLY A 263 8.94 -8.44 12.51
C GLY A 263 9.48 -8.31 11.09
N VAL A 264 10.44 -7.42 10.87
CA VAL A 264 11.14 -7.30 9.59
C VAL A 264 12.16 -8.43 9.47
N HIS A 265 12.20 -9.10 8.33
CA HIS A 265 13.17 -10.17 8.08
C HIS A 265 14.61 -9.65 8.12
N TYR A 266 15.55 -10.49 8.57
CA TYR A 266 16.97 -10.16 8.75
C TYR A 266 17.59 -9.49 7.51
N ASP A 267 17.43 -10.11 6.33
CA ASP A 267 18.06 -9.63 5.10
C ASP A 267 17.55 -8.22 4.70
N VAL A 268 16.28 -7.93 4.97
CA VAL A 268 15.67 -6.61 4.67
C VAL A 268 16.18 -5.56 5.63
N ALA A 269 16.25 -5.90 6.92
CA ALA A 269 16.78 -5.02 7.94
C ALA A 269 18.26 -4.71 7.68
N LEU A 270 19.04 -5.72 7.33
CA LEU A 270 20.46 -5.58 6.99
C LEU A 270 20.65 -4.66 5.77
N ALA A 271 19.94 -4.91 4.68
CA ALA A 271 20.04 -4.10 3.46
C ALA A 271 19.69 -2.63 3.72
N LYS A 272 18.62 -2.37 4.50
CA LYS A 272 18.23 -1.00 4.85
C LYS A 272 19.27 -0.29 5.71
N LEU A 273 19.82 -0.96 6.71
CA LEU A 273 20.81 -0.36 7.62
C LEU A 273 22.16 -0.17 6.94
N ILE A 274 22.60 -1.08 6.06
CA ILE A 274 23.79 -0.87 5.22
C ILE A 274 23.58 0.37 4.33
N HIS A 275 22.43 0.46 3.64
CA HIS A 275 22.13 1.64 2.82
C HIS A 275 22.22 2.92 3.65
N LEU A 276 21.60 2.95 4.82
CA LEU A 276 21.57 4.14 5.67
C LEU A 276 22.95 4.53 6.19
N TYR A 277 23.71 3.60 6.77
CA TYR A 277 24.94 3.90 7.48
C TYR A 277 26.19 3.87 6.61
N SER A 278 26.22 3.04 5.57
CA SER A 278 27.40 2.89 4.71
C SER A 278 27.30 3.67 3.41
N GLU A 279 26.08 3.87 2.86
CA GLU A 279 25.89 4.58 1.58
C GLU A 279 25.46 6.04 1.79
N VAL A 280 24.49 6.32 2.66
CA VAL A 280 23.96 7.68 2.89
C VAL A 280 24.89 8.49 3.80
N PHE A 281 25.30 7.92 4.92
CA PHE A 281 26.21 8.58 5.87
C PHE A 281 27.69 8.32 5.56
N SER A 282 28.00 7.27 4.78
CA SER A 282 29.32 6.94 4.19
C SER A 282 30.48 6.78 5.18
N ASP A 283 30.24 6.46 6.46
CA ASP A 283 31.25 6.46 7.48
C ASP A 283 31.35 5.18 8.33
N ILE A 284 30.48 4.20 8.10
CA ILE A 284 30.55 2.88 8.75
C ILE A 284 30.70 1.79 7.68
N PRO A 285 31.73 0.91 7.79
CA PRO A 285 31.87 -0.21 6.87
C PRO A 285 30.65 -1.15 6.92
N PRO A 286 30.21 -1.71 5.77
CA PRO A 286 29.06 -2.64 5.71
C PRO A 286 29.21 -3.83 6.66
N GLU A 287 30.43 -4.34 6.86
CA GLU A 287 30.71 -5.48 7.73
C GLU A 287 30.45 -5.15 9.21
N GLU A 288 30.67 -3.90 9.60
CA GLU A 288 30.38 -3.45 10.96
C GLU A 288 28.86 -3.34 11.18
N VAL A 289 28.13 -2.80 10.21
CA VAL A 289 26.66 -2.77 10.25
C VAL A 289 26.10 -4.19 10.34
N GLU A 290 26.60 -5.11 9.49
CA GLU A 290 26.19 -6.51 9.48
C GLU A 290 26.40 -7.18 10.85
N SER A 291 27.57 -6.97 11.46
CA SER A 291 27.90 -7.51 12.79
C SER A 291 26.87 -7.06 13.86
N ARG A 292 26.43 -5.80 13.83
CA ARG A 292 25.45 -5.25 14.78
C ARG A 292 24.05 -5.77 14.54
N VAL A 293 23.64 -5.85 13.28
CA VAL A 293 22.33 -6.41 12.90
C VAL A 293 22.28 -7.89 13.28
N HIS A 294 23.32 -8.64 12.95
CA HIS A 294 23.43 -10.06 13.32
C HIS A 294 23.35 -10.26 14.83
N TYR A 295 24.04 -9.44 15.61
CA TYR A 295 23.97 -9.50 17.06
C TYR A 295 22.53 -9.40 17.58
N ILE A 296 21.76 -8.42 17.13
CA ILE A 296 20.35 -8.25 17.53
C ILE A 296 19.51 -9.46 17.13
N TYR A 297 19.60 -9.90 15.87
CA TYR A 297 18.75 -10.97 15.34
C TYR A 297 19.10 -12.37 15.91
N SER A 298 20.32 -12.54 16.46
CA SER A 298 20.75 -13.80 17.08
C SER A 298 20.58 -13.82 18.60
N THR A 299 20.54 -12.66 19.27
CA THR A 299 20.53 -12.60 20.74
C THR A 299 19.23 -12.07 21.34
N ALA A 300 18.41 -11.36 20.57
CA ALA A 300 17.11 -10.89 21.04
C ALA A 300 16.17 -12.07 21.32
N PRO A 301 15.32 -12.01 22.38
CA PRO A 301 14.36 -13.05 22.68
C PRO A 301 13.44 -13.32 21.49
N GLU A 302 13.22 -14.60 21.16
CA GLU A 302 12.36 -14.98 20.02
C GLU A 302 10.93 -14.43 20.14
N GLY A 303 10.41 -14.34 21.37
CA GLY A 303 9.08 -13.76 21.66
C GLY A 303 8.96 -12.25 21.36
N ASP A 304 10.08 -11.55 21.20
CA ASP A 304 10.10 -10.12 20.86
C ASP A 304 9.99 -9.87 19.34
N TYR A 305 10.23 -10.88 18.51
CA TYR A 305 10.10 -10.74 17.06
C TYR A 305 8.65 -10.43 16.66
N GLY A 306 8.45 -9.28 16.04
CA GLY A 306 7.13 -8.82 15.61
C GLY A 306 6.19 -8.36 16.73
N CYS A 307 6.62 -8.28 17.99
CA CYS A 307 5.76 -7.91 19.13
C CYS A 307 5.14 -6.53 18.97
N GLN A 308 5.86 -5.55 18.44
CA GLN A 308 5.37 -4.20 18.20
C GLN A 308 4.31 -4.17 17.09
N ARG A 309 4.46 -4.99 16.05
CA ARG A 309 3.47 -5.16 14.99
C ARG A 309 2.16 -5.76 15.53
N GLN A 310 2.25 -6.73 16.45
CA GLN A 310 1.09 -7.31 17.10
C GLN A 310 0.38 -6.29 18.00
N GLU A 311 1.13 -5.46 18.72
CA GLU A 311 0.57 -4.39 19.55
C GLU A 311 -0.17 -3.34 18.71
N TRP A 312 0.38 -2.94 17.57
CA TRP A 312 -0.30 -2.02 16.63
C TRP A 312 -1.59 -2.63 16.08
N LYS A 313 -1.55 -3.92 15.74
CA LYS A 313 -2.74 -4.66 15.29
C LYS A 313 -3.83 -4.63 16.36
N ARG A 314 -3.50 -4.96 17.62
CA ARG A 314 -4.43 -4.92 18.75
C ARG A 314 -5.01 -3.53 18.98
N LYS A 315 -4.18 -2.48 19.06
CA LYS A 315 -4.64 -1.09 19.26
C LYS A 315 -5.58 -0.61 18.16
N ARG A 316 -5.35 -1.05 16.94
CA ARG A 316 -6.23 -0.79 15.80
C ARG A 316 -7.58 -1.48 15.97
N ASP A 317 -7.56 -2.77 16.27
CA ASP A 317 -8.77 -3.59 16.40
C ASP A 317 -9.64 -3.10 17.57
N ASP A 318 -9.03 -2.75 18.69
CA ASP A 318 -9.71 -2.11 19.84
C ASP A 318 -10.32 -0.73 19.45
N GLY A 319 -9.63 0.06 18.64
CA GLY A 319 -10.10 1.33 18.10
C GLY A 319 -11.32 1.18 17.20
N VAL A 320 -11.34 0.16 16.34
CA VAL A 320 -12.48 -0.14 15.46
C VAL A 320 -13.67 -0.68 16.25
N ALA A 321 -13.45 -1.58 17.21
CA ALA A 321 -14.50 -2.10 18.08
C ALA A 321 -15.17 -1.00 18.92
N GLY A 322 -14.38 -0.07 19.47
CA GLY A 322 -14.90 1.08 20.22
C GLY A 322 -15.72 2.06 19.37
N PHE A 323 -15.41 2.17 18.08
CA PHE A 323 -16.18 3.01 17.16
C PHE A 323 -17.53 2.37 16.80
N LEU A 324 -17.57 1.07 16.54
CA LEU A 324 -18.80 0.32 16.26
C LEU A 324 -19.76 0.32 17.43
N GLN A 325 -19.27 0.19 18.68
CA GLN A 325 -20.11 0.29 19.88
C GLN A 325 -20.75 1.68 20.06
N LYS A 326 -20.03 2.75 19.73
CA LYS A 326 -20.57 4.13 19.81
C LYS A 326 -21.57 4.46 18.72
N GLY A 327 -21.48 3.79 17.55
CA GLY A 327 -22.43 3.92 16.44
C GLY A 327 -23.79 3.30 16.73
N VAL A 328 -23.82 2.19 17.47
CA VAL A 328 -25.05 1.46 17.82
C VAL A 328 -25.89 2.21 18.86
N HIS A 329 -25.29 3.04 19.72
CA HIS A 329 -26.01 3.83 20.73
C HIS A 329 -26.56 5.19 20.23
N ARG A 330 -26.34 5.57 18.97
CA ARG A 330 -26.91 6.79 18.37
C ARG A 330 -28.02 6.55 17.36
N GLY A 331 -28.47 5.33 17.22
CA GLY A 331 -29.53 4.90 16.29
C GLY A 331 -30.75 4.28 17.02
N LEU A 332 -31.22 4.90 18.09
CA LEU A 332 -32.55 4.70 18.69
C LEU A 332 -33.18 6.04 18.97
#